data_f4a5c238ae15688b135825eb21aa4abd
#
_entry.id   f4a5c238ae15688b135825eb21aa4abd
#
_cell.length_a   1.000
_cell.length_b   1.000
_cell.length_c   1.000
_cell.angle_alpha   90.00
_cell.angle_beta   90.00
_cell.angle_gamma   90.00
#
_symmetry.space_group_name_H-M   'P 1'
#
loop_
_entity.id
_entity.type
_entity.pdbx_description
1 polymer ?
#
loop_
_entity_poly.entity_id
_entity_poly.type
_entity_poly.pdbx_seq_one_letter_code
_entity_poly.pdbx_strand_id
1 'polypeptide(L)'
;MGTFLPWIQINSWFSLLHPWYYSPHERAMYRDYIQLRHALFPYIYSTALNGHLAGLPMLRSMPLMYPDDRNVDDMVYQYMFGDNLLIAPVFNEEGTAQFYLPKGKWTDIQTGEVLEGGNWYDKKYDYFSMGMYAKPNSIIAYGNFERNFAYDYVDGAKLVIYQLEDGKNTQCKIYDKDAKLELTVMAERNGDTITVTHTATDKHFTVESAEGLNVVISK
;
A
#
# COMPACT_ATOMS: atom_id res chain seq x y z
N MET A 1 0.66 1.13 -13.48
CA MET A 1 2.03 1.29 -12.92
C MET A 1 2.28 2.70 -12.39
N GLY A 2 2.19 3.79 -13.15
CA GLY A 2 2.53 5.15 -12.71
C GLY A 2 1.94 5.58 -11.36
N THR A 3 0.74 5.12 -11.03
CA THR A 3 0.05 5.41 -9.76
C THR A 3 0.84 5.00 -8.51
N PHE A 4 1.66 3.95 -8.61
CA PHE A 4 2.47 3.40 -7.52
C PHE A 4 3.96 3.65 -7.72
N LEU A 5 4.29 4.78 -8.32
CA LEU A 5 5.63 5.34 -8.36
C LEU A 5 5.69 6.55 -7.40
N PRO A 6 6.86 6.89 -6.84
CA PRO A 6 7.04 8.12 -6.04
C PRO A 6 6.59 9.35 -6.82
N TRP A 7 6.91 9.38 -8.09
CA TRP A 7 6.59 10.45 -9.05
C TRP A 7 5.70 9.90 -10.16
N ILE A 8 4.62 10.60 -10.47
CA ILE A 8 3.79 10.35 -11.65
C ILE A 8 3.66 11.63 -12.48
N GLN A 9 3.90 11.51 -13.78
CA GLN A 9 3.70 12.58 -14.74
C GLN A 9 3.08 12.00 -16.02
N ILE A 10 2.00 12.62 -16.49
CA ILE A 10 1.44 12.35 -17.81
C ILE A 10 1.89 13.50 -18.69
N ASN A 11 2.83 13.21 -19.59
CA ASN A 11 3.46 14.22 -20.43
C ASN A 11 3.68 13.69 -21.85
N SER A 12 3.62 14.57 -22.84
CA SER A 12 4.08 14.31 -24.20
C SER A 12 4.85 15.51 -24.75
N TRP A 13 5.70 15.28 -25.77
CA TRP A 13 6.51 16.32 -26.38
C TRP A 13 5.70 17.48 -26.99
N PHE A 14 4.46 17.20 -27.42
CA PHE A 14 3.69 18.15 -28.23
C PHE A 14 2.35 18.54 -27.62
N SER A 15 1.89 17.86 -26.58
CA SER A 15 0.61 18.17 -25.96
C SER A 15 0.54 17.72 -24.51
N LEU A 16 -0.15 18.51 -23.69
CA LEU A 16 -0.61 18.06 -22.39
C LEU A 16 -1.78 17.10 -22.61
N LEU A 17 -1.61 15.84 -22.21
CA LEU A 17 -2.68 14.85 -22.25
C LEU A 17 -3.55 15.03 -21.01
N HIS A 18 -4.56 15.87 -21.13
CA HIS A 18 -5.52 16.06 -20.05
C HIS A 18 -6.49 14.86 -19.97
N PRO A 19 -6.88 14.42 -18.76
CA PRO A 19 -7.78 13.27 -18.58
C PRO A 19 -9.11 13.39 -19.33
N TRP A 20 -9.60 14.58 -19.59
CA TRP A 20 -10.86 14.80 -20.30
C TRP A 20 -10.79 14.54 -21.82
N TYR A 21 -9.60 14.37 -22.39
CA TYR A 21 -9.44 13.96 -23.81
C TYR A 21 -9.59 12.44 -23.99
N TYR A 22 -9.55 11.68 -22.92
CA TYR A 22 -9.71 10.23 -22.97
C TYR A 22 -11.17 9.83 -23.08
N SER A 23 -11.41 8.60 -23.54
CA SER A 23 -12.75 8.00 -23.56
C SER A 23 -13.36 7.95 -22.13
N PRO A 24 -14.68 7.82 -22.00
CA PRO A 24 -15.31 7.67 -20.69
C PRO A 24 -14.76 6.50 -19.87
N HIS A 25 -14.41 5.39 -20.52
CA HIS A 25 -13.84 4.20 -19.90
C HIS A 25 -12.43 4.49 -19.31
N GLU A 26 -11.56 5.08 -20.10
CA GLU A 26 -10.21 5.45 -19.67
C GLU A 26 -10.23 6.52 -18.56
N ARG A 27 -11.16 7.47 -18.63
CA ARG A 27 -11.34 8.46 -17.55
C ARG A 27 -11.81 7.84 -16.24
N ALA A 28 -12.67 6.82 -16.30
CA ALA A 28 -13.09 6.09 -15.11
C ALA A 28 -11.90 5.37 -14.47
N MET A 29 -11.16 4.59 -15.25
CA MET A 29 -9.94 3.93 -14.79
C MET A 29 -8.93 4.92 -14.17
N TYR A 30 -8.65 6.01 -14.86
CA TYR A 30 -7.74 7.04 -14.38
C TYR A 30 -8.20 7.63 -13.03
N ARG A 31 -9.50 7.91 -12.91
CA ARG A 31 -10.10 8.42 -11.66
C ARG A 31 -9.92 7.45 -10.50
N ASP A 32 -10.21 6.17 -10.72
CA ASP A 32 -10.15 5.15 -9.66
C ASP A 32 -8.73 4.99 -9.14
N TYR A 33 -7.74 4.93 -10.03
CA TYR A 33 -6.34 4.84 -9.62
C TYR A 33 -5.82 6.12 -8.94
N ILE A 34 -6.25 7.29 -9.38
CA ILE A 34 -5.86 8.55 -8.73
C ILE A 34 -6.54 8.68 -7.36
N GLN A 35 -7.77 8.25 -7.21
CA GLN A 35 -8.45 8.22 -5.91
C GLN A 35 -7.76 7.26 -4.95
N LEU A 36 -7.40 6.05 -5.39
CA LEU A 36 -6.64 5.11 -4.60
C LEU A 36 -5.27 5.69 -4.18
N ARG A 37 -4.57 6.34 -5.10
CA ARG A 37 -3.31 7.03 -4.77
C ARG A 37 -3.52 8.12 -3.72
N HIS A 38 -4.57 8.93 -3.83
CA HIS A 38 -4.86 9.95 -2.84
C HIS A 38 -5.19 9.36 -1.47
N ALA A 39 -5.97 8.29 -1.43
CA ALA A 39 -6.22 7.57 -0.19
C ALA A 39 -4.93 7.04 0.45
N LEU A 40 -3.97 6.62 -0.36
CA LEU A 40 -2.67 6.11 0.10
C LEU A 40 -1.65 7.22 0.47
N PHE A 41 -1.95 8.50 0.37
CA PHE A 41 -0.98 9.56 0.70
C PHE A 41 -0.39 9.46 2.10
N PRO A 42 -1.13 9.14 3.18
CA PRO A 42 -0.52 8.93 4.49
C PRO A 42 0.57 7.85 4.46
N TYR A 43 0.32 6.75 3.77
CA TYR A 43 1.30 5.68 3.55
C TYR A 43 2.47 6.13 2.68
N ILE A 44 2.20 6.77 1.53
CA ILE A 44 3.22 7.21 0.57
C ILE A 44 4.16 8.24 1.21
N TYR A 45 3.60 9.24 1.88
CA TYR A 45 4.38 10.30 2.52
C TYR A 45 5.23 9.77 3.67
N SER A 46 4.63 8.92 4.52
CA SER A 46 5.36 8.28 5.61
C SER A 46 6.47 7.34 5.10
N THR A 47 6.23 6.63 3.98
CA THR A 47 7.24 5.82 3.31
C THR A 47 8.41 6.68 2.82
N ALA A 48 8.15 7.85 2.25
CA ALA A 48 9.20 8.78 1.80
C ALA A 48 10.06 9.26 2.96
N LEU A 49 9.45 9.65 4.08
CA LEU A 49 10.17 10.12 5.27
C LEU A 49 10.96 9.00 5.95
N ASN A 50 10.35 7.82 6.13
CA ASN A 50 11.06 6.66 6.68
C ASN A 50 12.23 6.26 5.78
N GLY A 51 12.04 6.31 4.46
CA GLY A 51 13.10 6.06 3.49
C GLY A 51 14.24 7.07 3.61
N HIS A 52 13.93 8.36 3.74
CA HIS A 52 14.92 9.41 3.96
C HIS A 52 15.73 9.17 5.23
N LEU A 53 15.08 8.83 6.34
CA LEU A 53 15.72 8.58 7.63
C LEU A 53 16.59 7.31 7.62
N ALA A 54 16.16 6.28 6.89
CA ALA A 54 16.85 4.99 6.81
C ALA A 54 17.84 4.89 5.63
N GLY A 55 17.88 5.87 4.72
CA GLY A 55 18.66 5.81 3.49
C GLY A 55 18.14 4.78 2.48
N LEU A 56 16.84 4.46 2.51
CA LEU A 56 16.21 3.48 1.64
C LEU A 56 15.32 4.16 0.58
N PRO A 57 15.30 3.66 -0.66
CA PRO A 57 14.40 4.20 -1.69
C PRO A 57 12.93 3.85 -1.37
N MET A 58 12.00 4.60 -1.97
CA MET A 58 10.57 4.27 -1.90
C MET A 58 10.22 3.05 -2.77
N LEU A 59 10.81 2.95 -3.97
CA LEU A 59 10.76 1.73 -4.79
C LEU A 59 11.93 0.86 -4.42
N ARG A 60 11.64 -0.36 -3.98
CA ARG A 60 12.66 -1.30 -3.54
C ARG A 60 12.63 -2.55 -4.37
N SER A 61 13.78 -2.95 -4.89
CA SER A 61 13.90 -4.22 -5.57
C SER A 61 13.60 -5.37 -4.61
N MET A 62 13.11 -6.47 -5.15
CA MET A 62 12.80 -7.65 -4.33
C MET A 62 14.03 -8.22 -3.62
N PRO A 63 15.23 -8.34 -4.27
CA PRO A 63 16.44 -8.77 -3.57
C PRO A 63 16.87 -7.86 -2.40
N LEU A 64 16.60 -6.56 -2.47
CA LEU A 64 16.89 -5.64 -1.36
C LEU A 64 16.03 -5.95 -0.13
N MET A 65 14.77 -6.33 -0.36
CA MET A 65 13.81 -6.59 0.72
C MET A 65 13.81 -8.02 1.22
N TYR A 66 14.23 -8.97 0.39
CA TYR A 66 14.24 -10.42 0.67
C TYR A 66 15.56 -11.05 0.23
N PRO A 67 16.70 -10.63 0.82
CA PRO A 67 18.04 -11.06 0.36
C PRO A 67 18.31 -12.56 0.54
N ASP A 68 17.56 -13.23 1.41
CA ASP A 68 17.70 -14.65 1.68
C ASP A 68 16.79 -15.55 0.81
N ASP A 69 15.94 -14.93 -0.03
CA ASP A 69 15.02 -15.67 -0.91
C ASP A 69 15.52 -15.65 -2.35
N ARG A 70 16.13 -16.73 -2.80
CA ARG A 70 16.70 -16.84 -4.16
C ARG A 70 15.68 -16.71 -5.28
N ASN A 71 14.39 -16.89 -5.01
CA ASN A 71 13.35 -16.72 -6.03
C ASN A 71 13.22 -15.26 -6.50
N VAL A 72 13.81 -14.32 -5.79
CA VAL A 72 13.73 -12.91 -6.12
C VAL A 72 15.02 -12.31 -6.69
N ASP A 73 16.10 -13.10 -6.83
CA ASP A 73 17.42 -12.58 -7.23
C ASP A 73 17.37 -11.81 -8.57
N ASP A 74 16.65 -12.35 -9.55
CA ASP A 74 16.53 -11.79 -10.90
C ASP A 74 15.15 -11.13 -11.15
N MET A 75 14.43 -10.76 -10.09
CA MET A 75 13.08 -10.22 -10.20
C MET A 75 13.08 -8.78 -10.71
N VAL A 76 12.55 -8.57 -11.94
CA VAL A 76 12.52 -7.26 -12.62
C VAL A 76 11.10 -6.72 -12.86
N TYR A 77 10.06 -7.56 -12.73
CA TYR A 77 8.68 -7.20 -13.09
C TYR A 77 7.78 -6.88 -11.89
N GLN A 78 8.35 -6.88 -10.69
CA GLN A 78 7.66 -6.50 -9.46
C GLN A 78 8.61 -5.77 -8.51
N TYR A 79 8.04 -5.05 -7.56
CA TYR A 79 8.83 -4.30 -6.57
C TYR A 79 8.02 -4.08 -5.30
N MET A 80 8.71 -3.76 -4.21
CA MET A 80 8.07 -3.23 -3.02
C MET A 80 7.95 -1.71 -3.12
N PHE A 81 6.76 -1.19 -2.92
CA PHE A 81 6.51 0.23 -2.72
C PHE A 81 6.47 0.52 -1.21
N GLY A 82 7.61 0.98 -0.68
CA GLY A 82 7.86 1.03 0.76
C GLY A 82 8.05 -0.35 1.38
N ASP A 83 7.70 -0.46 2.65
CA ASP A 83 7.89 -1.68 3.43
C ASP A 83 6.75 -2.71 3.25
N ASN A 84 5.54 -2.24 2.91
CA ASN A 84 4.33 -3.01 3.15
C ASN A 84 3.50 -3.31 1.90
N LEU A 85 3.83 -2.75 0.73
CA LEU A 85 3.02 -2.93 -0.47
C LEU A 85 3.85 -3.48 -1.63
N LEU A 86 3.55 -4.68 -2.09
CA LEU A 86 4.14 -5.28 -3.28
C LEU A 86 3.29 -4.89 -4.49
N ILE A 87 3.97 -4.43 -5.54
CA ILE A 87 3.35 -4.06 -6.81
C ILE A 87 3.85 -4.99 -7.92
N ALA A 88 2.91 -5.62 -8.62
CA ALA A 88 3.17 -6.47 -9.79
C ALA A 88 2.42 -5.89 -11.01
N PRO A 89 3.02 -4.97 -11.76
CA PRO A 89 2.39 -4.34 -12.91
C PRO A 89 2.22 -5.31 -14.08
N VAL A 90 1.26 -5.01 -14.94
CA VAL A 90 1.09 -5.69 -16.23
C VAL A 90 1.95 -4.98 -17.27
N PHE A 91 2.76 -5.75 -18.02
CA PHE A 91 3.67 -5.23 -19.06
C PHE A 91 3.42 -5.81 -20.46
N ASN A 92 2.34 -6.58 -20.64
CA ASN A 92 1.99 -7.21 -21.91
C ASN A 92 0.56 -6.88 -22.34
N GLU A 93 0.25 -7.13 -23.60
CA GLU A 93 -1.07 -6.87 -24.20
C GLU A 93 -2.12 -7.90 -23.77
N GLU A 94 -1.69 -9.09 -23.34
CA GLU A 94 -2.57 -10.15 -22.86
C GLU A 94 -3.23 -9.83 -21.51
N GLY A 95 -2.74 -8.81 -20.83
CA GLY A 95 -3.24 -8.39 -19.51
C GLY A 95 -2.79 -9.33 -18.40
N THR A 96 -1.69 -10.08 -18.58
CA THR A 96 -1.19 -11.04 -17.58
C THR A 96 0.00 -10.49 -16.83
N ALA A 97 0.09 -10.78 -15.54
CA ALA A 97 1.28 -10.56 -14.73
C ALA A 97 1.69 -11.87 -14.08
N GLN A 98 2.98 -12.22 -14.25
CA GLN A 98 3.63 -13.25 -13.49
C GLN A 98 4.42 -12.60 -12.36
N PHE A 99 4.22 -13.08 -11.14
CA PHE A 99 4.88 -12.54 -9.97
C PHE A 99 5.09 -13.61 -8.90
N TYR A 100 6.00 -13.33 -7.99
CA TYR A 100 6.31 -14.18 -6.85
C TYR A 100 5.95 -13.44 -5.54
N LEU A 101 5.24 -14.09 -4.66
CA LEU A 101 5.00 -13.60 -3.30
C LEU A 101 5.94 -14.29 -2.33
N PRO A 102 6.82 -13.57 -1.60
CA PRO A 102 7.62 -14.14 -0.53
C PRO A 102 6.76 -14.78 0.57
N LYS A 103 7.35 -15.62 1.42
CA LYS A 103 6.62 -16.35 2.47
C LYS A 103 5.69 -15.49 3.30
N GLY A 104 4.54 -16.04 3.67
CA GLY A 104 3.46 -15.39 4.44
C GLY A 104 2.18 -15.24 3.64
N LYS A 105 1.13 -14.72 4.25
CA LYS A 105 -0.17 -14.51 3.61
C LYS A 105 -0.27 -13.07 3.09
N TRP A 106 -0.40 -12.91 1.80
CA TRP A 106 -0.50 -11.61 1.14
C TRP A 106 -1.94 -11.29 0.78
N THR A 107 -2.38 -10.08 1.02
CA THR A 107 -3.75 -9.66 0.72
C THR A 107 -3.74 -8.65 -0.43
N ASP A 108 -4.45 -8.95 -1.50
CA ASP A 108 -4.73 -8.00 -2.57
C ASP A 108 -5.58 -6.84 -2.01
N ILE A 109 -5.07 -5.61 -2.07
CA ILE A 109 -5.74 -4.44 -1.47
C ILE A 109 -6.96 -3.96 -2.25
N GLN A 110 -7.15 -4.40 -3.51
CA GLN A 110 -8.33 -4.08 -4.30
C GLN A 110 -9.49 -5.05 -4.06
N THR A 111 -9.17 -6.34 -3.91
CA THR A 111 -10.20 -7.40 -3.87
C THR A 111 -10.39 -8.01 -2.49
N GLY A 112 -9.40 -7.88 -1.62
CA GLY A 112 -9.34 -8.59 -0.33
C GLY A 112 -8.93 -10.05 -0.46
N GLU A 113 -8.63 -10.55 -1.68
CA GLU A 113 -8.16 -11.92 -1.88
C GLU A 113 -6.84 -12.18 -1.15
N VAL A 114 -6.77 -13.30 -0.45
CA VAL A 114 -5.56 -13.72 0.27
C VAL A 114 -4.85 -14.81 -0.49
N LEU A 115 -3.56 -14.62 -0.76
CA LEU A 115 -2.69 -15.57 -1.44
C LEU A 115 -1.57 -16.04 -0.51
N GLU A 116 -1.24 -17.35 -0.58
CA GLU A 116 -0.13 -17.93 0.17
C GLU A 116 1.20 -17.60 -0.50
N GLY A 117 2.11 -16.96 0.26
CA GLY A 117 3.47 -16.68 -0.21
C GLY A 117 4.36 -17.93 -0.29
N GLY A 118 5.57 -17.74 -0.81
CA GLY A 118 6.48 -18.80 -1.20
C GLY A 118 6.12 -19.41 -2.57
N ASN A 119 5.24 -18.77 -3.34
CA ASN A 119 4.69 -19.27 -4.59
C ASN A 119 4.75 -18.23 -5.71
N TRP A 120 4.83 -18.73 -6.93
CA TRP A 120 4.65 -17.98 -8.16
C TRP A 120 3.17 -17.98 -8.57
N TYR A 121 2.74 -16.85 -9.14
CA TYR A 121 1.38 -16.65 -9.62
C TYR A 121 1.38 -16.10 -11.03
N ASP A 122 0.44 -16.59 -11.85
CA ASP A 122 0.07 -16.04 -13.15
C ASP A 122 -1.38 -15.57 -13.05
N LYS A 123 -1.58 -14.25 -13.06
CA LYS A 123 -2.93 -13.66 -12.95
C LYS A 123 -3.24 -12.75 -14.12
N LYS A 124 -4.48 -12.81 -14.55
CA LYS A 124 -5.01 -11.92 -15.59
C LYS A 124 -5.70 -10.72 -14.94
N TYR A 125 -5.37 -9.55 -15.42
CA TYR A 125 -5.89 -8.27 -14.98
C TYR A 125 -6.53 -7.53 -16.14
N ASP A 126 -7.46 -6.65 -15.84
CA ASP A 126 -8.04 -5.69 -16.77
C ASP A 126 -7.45 -4.29 -16.52
N TYR A 127 -8.00 -3.27 -17.17
CA TYR A 127 -7.54 -1.90 -16.99
C TYR A 127 -7.86 -1.30 -15.61
N PHE A 128 -8.77 -1.92 -14.83
CA PHE A 128 -9.14 -1.48 -13.48
C PHE A 128 -8.44 -2.25 -12.37
N SER A 129 -7.65 -3.23 -12.71
CA SER A 129 -6.98 -4.11 -11.76
C SER A 129 -5.50 -4.30 -12.07
N MET A 130 -4.71 -4.58 -11.07
CA MET A 130 -3.30 -4.96 -11.15
C MET A 130 -2.87 -5.62 -9.83
N GLY A 131 -1.75 -6.31 -9.83
CA GLY A 131 -1.22 -6.91 -8.62
C GLY A 131 -0.79 -5.86 -7.60
N MET A 132 -1.50 -5.77 -6.48
CA MET A 132 -1.23 -4.86 -5.36
C MET A 132 -1.46 -5.59 -4.06
N TYR A 133 -0.39 -6.10 -3.45
CA TYR A 133 -0.48 -7.01 -2.33
C TYR A 133 0.10 -6.39 -1.06
N ALA A 134 -0.74 -6.27 -0.03
CA ALA A 134 -0.30 -5.89 1.31
C ALA A 134 0.49 -7.04 1.93
N LYS A 135 1.66 -6.69 2.48
CA LYS A 135 2.55 -7.62 3.18
C LYS A 135 1.89 -8.14 4.46
N PRO A 136 2.06 -9.43 4.82
CA PRO A 136 1.65 -9.91 6.13
C PRO A 136 2.33 -9.14 7.27
N ASN A 137 1.66 -9.08 8.41
CA ASN A 137 2.12 -8.36 9.60
C ASN A 137 2.38 -6.86 9.33
N SER A 138 1.49 -6.21 8.60
CA SER A 138 1.62 -4.80 8.24
C SER A 138 0.36 -3.99 8.54
N ILE A 139 0.53 -2.67 8.62
CA ILE A 139 -0.56 -1.69 8.69
C ILE A 139 -0.39 -0.72 7.53
N ILE A 140 -1.44 -0.52 6.75
CA ILE A 140 -1.49 0.49 5.71
C ILE A 140 -2.52 1.55 6.11
N ALA A 141 -2.11 2.81 6.08
CA ALA A 141 -2.98 3.93 6.37
C ALA A 141 -3.59 4.49 5.08
N TYR A 142 -4.90 4.62 5.08
CA TYR A 142 -5.70 5.25 4.04
C TYR A 142 -6.28 6.54 4.59
N GLY A 143 -6.01 7.66 3.94
CA GLY A 143 -6.50 8.96 4.36
C GLY A 143 -7.92 9.24 3.85
N ASN A 144 -8.62 10.10 4.56
CA ASN A 144 -9.92 10.61 4.16
C ASN A 144 -9.74 11.87 3.30
N PHE A 145 -9.47 11.68 2.01
CA PHE A 145 -9.17 12.80 1.11
C PHE A 145 -10.42 13.52 0.58
N GLU A 146 -11.60 12.90 0.65
CA GLU A 146 -12.86 13.40 0.06
C GLU A 146 -12.63 14.06 -1.32
N ARG A 147 -12.69 15.40 -1.39
CA ARG A 147 -12.45 16.15 -2.63
C ARG A 147 -11.30 17.16 -2.48
N ASN A 148 -10.52 17.05 -1.43
CA ASN A 148 -9.44 17.97 -1.11
C ASN A 148 -8.08 17.28 -1.26
N PHE A 149 -7.13 17.90 -1.93
CA PHE A 149 -5.75 17.39 -2.05
C PHE A 149 -4.90 17.68 -0.82
N ALA A 150 -5.23 18.75 -0.08
CA ALA A 150 -4.54 19.16 1.14
C ALA A 150 -5.39 18.78 2.35
N TYR A 151 -5.48 17.49 2.63
CA TYR A 151 -6.20 16.96 3.78
C TYR A 151 -5.25 16.56 4.90
N ASP A 152 -5.78 16.37 6.08
CA ASP A 152 -5.09 15.86 7.23
C ASP A 152 -4.87 14.34 7.08
N TYR A 153 -3.64 13.86 7.33
CA TYR A 153 -3.32 12.44 7.09
C TYR A 153 -3.77 11.50 8.22
N VAL A 154 -4.15 12.06 9.37
CA VAL A 154 -4.65 11.29 10.52
C VAL A 154 -6.16 11.43 10.68
N ASP A 155 -6.69 12.67 10.57
CA ASP A 155 -8.11 12.90 10.83
C ASP A 155 -8.99 12.23 9.77
N GLY A 156 -9.87 11.34 10.20
CA GLY A 156 -10.70 10.50 9.35
C GLY A 156 -9.95 9.36 8.67
N ALA A 157 -8.68 9.11 8.99
CA ALA A 157 -7.93 8.02 8.39
C ALA A 157 -8.48 6.64 8.78
N LYS A 158 -8.32 5.69 7.87
CA LYS A 158 -8.59 4.28 8.08
C LYS A 158 -7.29 3.50 8.02
N LEU A 159 -6.91 2.86 9.11
CA LEU A 159 -5.75 2.00 9.20
C LEU A 159 -6.19 0.54 9.09
N VAL A 160 -5.65 -0.17 8.12
CA VAL A 160 -5.99 -1.57 7.87
C VAL A 160 -4.80 -2.45 8.24
N ILE A 161 -5.03 -3.39 9.16
CA ILE A 161 -4.05 -4.39 9.59
C ILE A 161 -4.20 -5.60 8.68
N TYR A 162 -3.10 -6.01 8.04
CA TYR A 162 -3.08 -7.12 7.08
C TYR A 162 -2.34 -8.32 7.65
N GLN A 163 -3.04 -9.45 7.71
CA GLN A 163 -2.53 -10.80 8.05
C GLN A 163 -1.55 -10.79 9.23
N LEU A 164 -1.97 -10.15 10.33
CA LEU A 164 -1.18 -10.14 11.56
C LEU A 164 -1.23 -11.54 12.19
N GLU A 165 -0.10 -12.23 12.22
CA GLU A 165 0.02 -13.57 12.78
C GLU A 165 -0.11 -13.56 14.29
N ASP A 166 -0.60 -14.67 14.85
CA ASP A 166 -0.77 -14.81 16.30
C ASP A 166 0.57 -14.66 17.05
N GLY A 167 0.58 -13.92 18.14
CA GLY A 167 1.78 -13.58 18.90
C GLY A 167 2.72 -12.59 18.26
N LYS A 168 2.35 -11.98 17.10
CA LYS A 168 3.14 -10.95 16.43
C LYS A 168 2.61 -9.56 16.73
N ASN A 169 3.50 -8.59 16.51
CA ASN A 169 3.18 -7.17 16.56
C ASN A 169 3.60 -6.46 15.27
N THR A 170 3.00 -5.32 15.03
CA THR A 170 3.32 -4.44 13.89
C THR A 170 3.08 -2.98 14.28
N GLN A 171 3.67 -2.05 13.55
CA GLN A 171 3.48 -0.62 13.77
C GLN A 171 3.29 0.15 12.47
N CYS A 172 2.59 1.28 12.59
CA CYS A 172 2.45 2.27 11.55
C CYS A 172 2.78 3.65 12.12
N LYS A 173 3.52 4.44 11.36
CA LYS A 173 3.83 5.84 11.68
C LYS A 173 3.22 6.73 10.61
N ILE A 174 2.50 7.75 11.01
CA ILE A 174 1.94 8.76 10.12
C ILE A 174 2.58 10.10 10.47
N TYR A 175 3.09 10.77 9.45
CA TYR A 175 3.68 12.09 9.58
C TYR A 175 2.74 13.13 8.96
N ASP A 176 2.74 14.31 9.53
CA ASP A 176 2.03 15.45 8.94
C ASP A 176 2.78 16.01 7.71
N LYS A 177 2.15 16.93 7.01
CA LYS A 177 2.72 17.58 5.82
C LYS A 177 4.00 18.40 6.09
N ASP A 178 4.29 18.71 7.36
CA ASP A 178 5.48 19.42 7.81
C ASP A 178 6.58 18.46 8.28
N ALA A 179 6.46 17.15 7.95
CA ALA A 179 7.37 16.06 8.28
C ALA A 179 7.50 15.77 9.80
N LYS A 180 6.53 16.17 10.61
CA LYS A 180 6.47 15.82 12.02
C LYS A 180 5.74 14.50 12.21
N LEU A 181 6.28 13.63 13.06
CA LEU A 181 5.58 12.41 13.47
C LEU A 181 4.32 12.79 14.27
N GLU A 182 3.17 12.49 13.72
CA GLU A 182 1.88 12.88 14.26
C GLU A 182 1.21 11.72 15.00
N LEU A 183 1.24 10.52 14.42
CA LEU A 183 0.62 9.34 15.01
C LEU A 183 1.55 8.13 14.87
N THR A 184 1.68 7.39 15.97
CA THR A 184 2.22 6.03 15.95
C THR A 184 1.13 5.09 16.45
N VAL A 185 0.83 4.06 15.66
CA VAL A 185 -0.09 2.98 16.01
C VAL A 185 0.68 1.69 16.09
N MET A 186 0.49 0.95 17.16
CA MET A 186 1.04 -0.39 17.36
C MET A 186 -0.12 -1.37 17.50
N ALA A 187 0.00 -2.53 16.89
CA ALA A 187 -0.97 -3.60 16.96
C ALA A 187 -0.28 -4.90 17.35
N GLU A 188 -0.87 -5.63 18.27
CA GLU A 188 -0.42 -6.95 18.73
C GLU A 188 -1.60 -7.92 18.68
N ARG A 189 -1.38 -9.11 18.10
CA ARG A 189 -2.41 -10.15 18.04
C ARG A 189 -2.19 -11.21 19.11
N ASN A 190 -3.28 -11.55 19.83
CA ASN A 190 -3.37 -12.68 20.74
C ASN A 190 -4.66 -13.45 20.44
N GLY A 191 -4.52 -14.61 19.80
CA GLY A 191 -5.66 -15.42 19.34
C GLY A 191 -6.51 -14.66 18.31
N ASP A 192 -7.79 -14.46 18.62
CA ASP A 192 -8.76 -13.78 17.75
C ASP A 192 -8.89 -12.28 18.01
N THR A 193 -8.05 -11.73 18.89
CA THR A 193 -8.09 -10.31 19.27
C THR A 193 -6.79 -9.62 18.90
N ILE A 194 -6.93 -8.45 18.28
CA ILE A 194 -5.83 -7.52 18.04
C ILE A 194 -5.98 -6.34 18.99
N THR A 195 -5.01 -6.18 19.88
CA THR A 195 -4.92 -5.01 20.75
C THR A 195 -4.12 -3.92 20.05
N VAL A 196 -4.73 -2.75 19.96
CA VAL A 196 -4.13 -1.58 19.33
C VAL A 196 -3.84 -0.53 20.38
N THR A 197 -2.62 0.00 20.38
CA THR A 197 -2.22 1.16 21.16
C THR A 197 -1.73 2.26 20.24
N HIS A 198 -1.88 3.52 20.65
CA HIS A 198 -1.43 4.65 19.83
C HIS A 198 -0.93 5.82 20.69
N THR A 199 -0.13 6.69 20.09
CA THR A 199 0.25 7.96 20.71
C THR A 199 -0.97 8.85 20.90
N ALA A 200 -0.97 9.67 21.95
CA ALA A 200 -2.07 10.58 22.23
C ALA A 200 -2.35 11.51 21.04
N THR A 201 -3.61 11.61 20.65
CA THR A 201 -4.10 12.50 19.60
C THR A 201 -5.56 12.90 19.92
N ASP A 202 -5.95 14.07 19.47
CA ASP A 202 -7.33 14.57 19.47
C ASP A 202 -8.06 14.30 18.14
N LYS A 203 -7.34 13.73 17.15
CA LYS A 203 -7.89 13.38 15.85
C LYS A 203 -8.61 12.02 15.85
N HIS A 204 -9.57 11.90 14.95
CA HIS A 204 -10.35 10.68 14.80
C HIS A 204 -9.76 9.81 13.69
N PHE A 205 -9.59 8.54 13.97
CA PHE A 205 -9.21 7.53 12.97
C PHE A 205 -9.83 6.17 13.34
N THR A 206 -9.87 5.27 12.39
CA THR A 206 -10.38 3.91 12.59
C THR A 206 -9.26 2.90 12.35
N VAL A 207 -9.34 1.77 13.05
CA VAL A 207 -8.45 0.64 12.83
C VAL A 207 -9.30 -0.60 12.63
N GLU A 208 -9.03 -1.34 11.56
CA GLU A 208 -9.71 -2.59 11.24
C GLU A 208 -8.73 -3.69 10.86
N SER A 209 -9.12 -4.94 11.03
CA SER A 209 -8.41 -6.10 10.51
C SER A 209 -8.98 -6.48 9.14
N ALA A 210 -8.12 -6.69 8.15
CA ALA A 210 -8.52 -7.18 6.82
C ALA A 210 -9.15 -8.58 6.89
N GLU A 211 -8.82 -9.36 7.92
CA GLU A 211 -9.38 -10.69 8.19
C GLU A 211 -10.67 -10.67 9.01
N GLY A 212 -11.13 -9.52 9.45
CA GLY A 212 -12.30 -9.38 10.29
C GLY A 212 -12.10 -9.83 11.75
N LEU A 213 -10.85 -9.88 12.22
CA LEU A 213 -10.55 -10.14 13.63
C LEU A 213 -11.04 -8.99 14.52
N ASN A 214 -11.32 -9.31 15.77
CA ASN A 214 -11.72 -8.31 16.75
C ASN A 214 -10.59 -7.35 17.07
N VAL A 215 -10.80 -6.04 16.84
CA VAL A 215 -9.82 -4.99 17.13
C VAL A 215 -10.26 -4.20 18.35
N VAL A 216 -9.42 -4.15 19.37
CA VAL A 216 -9.62 -3.41 20.62
C VAL A 216 -8.58 -2.31 20.74
N ILE A 217 -9.04 -1.07 20.77
CA ILE A 217 -8.14 0.08 20.96
C ILE A 217 -8.01 0.31 22.48
N SER A 218 -6.79 0.16 22.98
CA SER A 218 -6.41 0.44 24.37
C SER A 218 -5.85 1.86 24.44
N LYS A 219 -6.31 2.61 25.43
CA LYS A 219 -5.80 3.98 25.70
C LYS A 219 -4.50 3.93 26.49
#